data_1bbb8fca186fe4386784dbea2b5629bf
#
_entry.id   1bbb8fca186fe4386784dbea2b5629bf
#
_cell.length_a   1.000
_cell.length_b   1.000
_cell.length_c   1.000
_cell.angle_alpha   90.00
_cell.angle_beta   90.00
_cell.angle_gamma   90.00
#
_symmetry.space_group_name_H-M   'P 1'
#
loop_
_entity.id
_entity.type
_entity.pdbx_description
1 polymer ?
#
loop_
_entity_poly.entity_id
_entity_poly.type
_entity_poly.pdbx_seq_one_letter_code
_entity_poly.pdbx_strand_id
1 'polypeptide(L)'
;MTKMSNKLIQVILNHPKVILSILATITLILGSYLPKVKMDFSIEQLFSQNDPVINRFLSFREEFDGVDNRIFLLYESDDPFSYKNLEENKKMVYAFENIEGVSNVTSLTNIELFTEGGEYLLSPVYEDIPKSIDSLKNAKERILNSDLLKNYLISEDGEVAAILIEVSDSFNEHESRESIVKQIDELQLRTDWTWHQTGLPIIRTRYVQYMIADNITFLLPVLSMLILLLSLLFRSLVGLVLPLIVVLLTIIWTLGFMTASGITINIISYIIPTLLMVVGISDSVHFLVKYYKTLHLLGNKREALTESLQKIGTAIFLTSITTAIGFGALSMVNIEIVKEFGIFTALGVFFAFIITVLFIPSTLMLLSKTPKAKLDAYSSGYRVKIVKKLIIIVRGHPKKIIFTGIVIT
;
A
#
# COMPACT_ATOMS: atom_id res chain seq x y z
N MET A 1 -21.42 10.42 -32.39
CA MET A 1 -20.26 10.62 -31.50
C MET A 1 -19.93 12.10 -31.44
N THR A 2 -20.23 12.75 -30.35
CA THR A 2 -20.00 14.19 -30.13
C THR A 2 -18.50 14.45 -30.07
N LYS A 3 -17.97 15.17 -31.08
CA LYS A 3 -16.58 15.63 -31.06
C LYS A 3 -16.38 16.60 -29.91
N MET A 4 -15.24 16.54 -29.22
CA MET A 4 -14.88 17.51 -28.20
C MET A 4 -15.10 18.93 -28.70
N SER A 5 -15.76 19.79 -27.93
CA SER A 5 -16.21 21.11 -28.36
C SER A 5 -15.06 21.93 -28.90
N ASN A 6 -15.20 22.46 -30.11
CA ASN A 6 -14.20 23.32 -30.74
C ASN A 6 -13.84 24.55 -29.87
N LYS A 7 -14.82 25.06 -29.10
CA LYS A 7 -14.58 26.16 -28.13
C LYS A 7 -13.58 25.78 -27.07
N LEU A 8 -13.71 24.58 -26.47
CA LEU A 8 -12.78 24.09 -25.45
C LEU A 8 -11.36 23.93 -26.01
N ILE A 9 -11.24 23.34 -27.19
CA ILE A 9 -9.95 23.17 -27.88
C ILE A 9 -9.29 24.52 -28.12
N GLN A 10 -10.05 25.52 -28.64
CA GLN A 10 -9.52 26.86 -28.84
C GLN A 10 -9.06 27.54 -27.53
N VAL A 11 -9.79 27.39 -26.45
CA VAL A 11 -9.37 27.89 -25.12
C VAL A 11 -8.04 27.28 -24.70
N ILE A 12 -7.90 25.95 -24.82
CA ILE A 12 -6.67 25.24 -24.48
C ILE A 12 -5.47 25.74 -25.30
N LEU A 13 -5.65 25.90 -26.58
CA LEU A 13 -4.55 26.27 -27.49
C LEU A 13 -4.25 27.79 -27.51
N ASN A 14 -5.22 28.64 -27.17
CA ASN A 14 -5.02 30.08 -27.09
C ASN A 14 -4.42 30.57 -25.76
N HIS A 15 -4.73 29.90 -24.69
CA HIS A 15 -4.31 30.31 -23.33
C HIS A 15 -3.47 29.25 -22.58
N PRO A 16 -2.41 28.67 -23.21
CA PRO A 16 -1.68 27.55 -22.63
C PRO A 16 -0.99 27.93 -21.31
N LYS A 17 -0.50 29.15 -21.16
CA LYS A 17 0.12 29.65 -19.90
C LYS A 17 -0.88 29.70 -18.76
N VAL A 18 -2.11 30.15 -19.02
CA VAL A 18 -3.18 30.24 -18.02
C VAL A 18 -3.55 28.83 -17.54
N ILE A 19 -3.71 27.89 -18.46
CA ILE A 19 -4.05 26.49 -18.12
C ILE A 19 -2.94 25.87 -17.28
N LEU A 20 -1.69 26.01 -17.67
CA LEU A 20 -0.57 25.47 -16.89
C LEU A 20 -0.47 26.13 -15.50
N SER A 21 -0.75 27.42 -15.39
CA SER A 21 -0.80 28.12 -14.10
C SER A 21 -1.92 27.58 -13.22
N ILE A 22 -3.12 27.34 -13.76
CA ILE A 22 -4.24 26.74 -13.03
C ILE A 22 -3.87 25.33 -12.55
N LEU A 23 -3.33 24.48 -13.44
CA LEU A 23 -2.88 23.14 -13.07
C LEU A 23 -1.81 23.17 -11.97
N ALA A 24 -0.84 24.09 -12.09
CA ALA A 24 0.20 24.26 -11.07
C ALA A 24 -0.40 24.72 -9.72
N THR A 25 -1.33 25.66 -9.73
CA THR A 25 -2.00 26.14 -8.49
C THR A 25 -2.77 25.01 -7.81
N ILE A 26 -3.56 24.23 -8.56
CA ILE A 26 -4.28 23.07 -8.00
C ILE A 26 -3.28 22.04 -7.46
N THR A 27 -2.18 21.79 -8.18
CA THR A 27 -1.14 20.85 -7.73
C THR A 27 -0.47 21.33 -6.44
N LEU A 28 -0.20 22.62 -6.29
CA LEU A 28 0.37 23.17 -5.06
C LEU A 28 -0.62 23.05 -3.89
N ILE A 29 -1.90 23.36 -4.12
CA ILE A 29 -2.95 23.23 -3.10
C ILE A 29 -3.07 21.77 -2.65
N LEU A 30 -3.30 20.85 -3.57
CA LEU A 30 -3.46 19.44 -3.23
C LEU A 30 -2.14 18.82 -2.71
N GLY A 31 -1.01 19.19 -3.26
CA GLY A 31 0.31 18.78 -2.80
C GLY A 31 0.62 19.19 -1.36
N SER A 32 0.06 20.31 -0.88
CA SER A 32 0.24 20.76 0.51
C SER A 32 -0.44 19.86 1.55
N TYR A 33 -1.35 18.97 1.12
CA TYR A 33 -1.97 17.98 1.99
C TYR A 33 -1.16 16.67 2.08
N LEU A 34 -0.25 16.38 1.15
CA LEU A 34 0.53 15.13 1.17
C LEU A 34 1.32 14.89 2.47
N PRO A 35 1.95 15.91 3.10
CA PRO A 35 2.62 15.69 4.38
C PRO A 35 1.68 15.33 5.54
N LYS A 36 0.36 15.48 5.36
CA LYS A 36 -0.67 15.14 6.35
C LYS A 36 -1.32 13.78 6.09
N VAL A 37 -0.78 13.00 5.16
CA VAL A 37 -1.27 11.65 4.87
C VAL A 37 -1.15 10.79 6.12
N LYS A 38 -2.26 10.24 6.53
CA LYS A 38 -2.33 9.24 7.61
C LYS A 38 -2.49 7.85 7.00
N MET A 39 -1.90 6.87 7.65
CA MET A 39 -2.02 5.47 7.26
C MET A 39 -2.75 4.70 8.35
N ASP A 40 -3.80 4.00 7.98
CA ASP A 40 -4.54 3.12 8.87
C ASP A 40 -4.71 1.75 8.21
N PHE A 41 -4.04 0.77 8.77
CA PHE A 41 -4.03 -0.61 8.28
C PHE A 41 -4.72 -1.55 9.27
N SER A 42 -5.73 -1.05 9.97
CA SER A 42 -6.56 -1.85 10.87
C SER A 42 -7.30 -2.93 10.08
N ILE A 43 -7.18 -4.19 10.55
CA ILE A 43 -7.83 -5.35 9.92
C ILE A 43 -9.35 -5.22 10.03
N GLU A 44 -9.84 -4.53 11.06
CA GLU A 44 -11.24 -4.26 11.32
C GLU A 44 -11.93 -3.53 10.15
N GLN A 45 -11.19 -2.74 9.39
CA GLN A 45 -11.70 -2.05 8.20
C GLN A 45 -12.06 -2.99 7.04
N LEU A 46 -11.57 -4.24 7.06
CA LEU A 46 -11.94 -5.26 6.07
C LEU A 46 -13.36 -5.78 6.24
N PHE A 47 -13.98 -5.49 7.37
CA PHE A 47 -15.32 -5.94 7.68
C PHE A 47 -16.36 -4.85 7.43
N SER A 48 -17.59 -5.25 7.20
CA SER A 48 -18.71 -4.30 7.08
C SER A 48 -18.99 -3.66 8.43
N GLN A 49 -19.08 -2.33 8.49
CA GLN A 49 -19.42 -1.60 9.71
C GLN A 49 -20.82 -1.97 10.27
N ASN A 50 -21.69 -2.55 9.44
CA ASN A 50 -23.03 -3.00 9.83
C ASN A 50 -23.07 -4.49 10.19
N ASP A 51 -21.92 -5.19 10.26
CA ASP A 51 -21.88 -6.60 10.63
C ASP A 51 -22.12 -6.75 12.14
N PRO A 52 -23.17 -7.48 12.58
CA PRO A 52 -23.45 -7.69 13.99
C PRO A 52 -22.31 -8.38 14.75
N VAL A 53 -21.52 -9.21 14.07
CA VAL A 53 -20.38 -9.91 14.69
C VAL A 53 -19.27 -8.91 15.02
N ILE A 54 -18.97 -8.00 14.09
CA ILE A 54 -17.97 -6.96 14.31
C ILE A 54 -18.41 -5.99 15.41
N ASN A 55 -19.66 -5.57 15.42
CA ASN A 55 -20.17 -4.71 16.47
C ASN A 55 -20.08 -5.36 17.85
N ARG A 56 -20.35 -6.66 17.97
CA ARG A 56 -20.13 -7.41 19.21
C ARG A 56 -18.67 -7.52 19.60
N PHE A 57 -17.80 -7.75 18.63
CA PHE A 57 -16.36 -7.79 18.88
C PHE A 57 -15.82 -6.44 19.36
N LEU A 58 -16.22 -5.34 18.73
CA LEU A 58 -15.84 -3.99 19.14
C LEU A 58 -16.35 -3.66 20.55
N SER A 59 -17.63 -3.98 20.86
CA SER A 59 -18.18 -3.81 22.22
C SER A 59 -17.45 -4.66 23.25
N PHE A 60 -17.11 -5.91 22.92
CA PHE A 60 -16.31 -6.77 23.76
C PHE A 60 -14.92 -6.18 24.03
N ARG A 61 -14.29 -5.66 23.00
CA ARG A 61 -12.98 -5.01 23.08
C ARG A 61 -13.00 -3.77 23.97
N GLU A 62 -14.05 -2.95 23.88
CA GLU A 62 -14.24 -1.78 24.74
C GLU A 62 -14.50 -2.17 26.20
N GLU A 63 -15.27 -3.25 26.44
CA GLU A 63 -15.61 -3.70 27.78
C GLU A 63 -14.45 -4.39 28.49
N PHE A 64 -13.56 -5.05 27.75
CA PHE A 64 -12.41 -5.81 28.29
C PHE A 64 -11.03 -5.15 28.01
N ASP A 65 -11.00 -3.84 27.82
CA ASP A 65 -9.80 -3.00 27.78
C ASP A 65 -8.75 -3.47 26.74
N GLY A 66 -9.19 -3.73 25.50
CA GLY A 66 -8.27 -4.02 24.41
C GLY A 66 -7.49 -5.33 24.54
N VAL A 67 -8.14 -6.41 24.97
CA VAL A 67 -7.54 -7.76 25.19
C VAL A 67 -6.70 -8.27 24.03
N ASP A 68 -6.92 -7.74 22.83
CA ASP A 68 -6.20 -8.08 21.61
C ASP A 68 -4.90 -7.28 21.39
N ASN A 69 -4.64 -6.26 22.23
CA ASN A 69 -3.46 -5.40 22.09
C ASN A 69 -2.23 -5.98 22.84
N ARG A 70 -2.01 -7.29 22.65
CA ARG A 70 -0.94 -8.05 23.29
C ARG A 70 0.10 -8.53 22.29
N ILE A 71 1.36 -8.45 22.71
CA ILE A 71 2.51 -9.01 22.01
C ILE A 71 2.98 -10.24 22.75
N PHE A 72 3.13 -11.34 22.02
CA PHE A 72 3.68 -12.60 22.52
C PHE A 72 5.11 -12.73 21.99
N LEU A 73 6.08 -12.67 22.87
CA LEU A 73 7.48 -12.93 22.59
C LEU A 73 7.84 -14.32 23.12
N LEU A 74 8.07 -15.24 22.21
CA LEU A 74 8.50 -16.59 22.54
C LEU A 74 10.02 -16.66 22.38
N TYR A 75 10.71 -17.26 23.34
CA TYR A 75 12.16 -17.46 23.26
C TYR A 75 12.55 -18.90 23.56
N GLU A 76 13.49 -19.39 22.78
CA GLU A 76 14.13 -20.68 22.97
C GLU A 76 15.50 -20.44 23.60
N SER A 77 15.82 -21.22 24.61
CA SER A 77 17.11 -21.23 25.29
C SER A 77 17.46 -22.66 25.75
N ASP A 78 18.71 -22.93 26.09
CA ASP A 78 19.16 -24.25 26.54
C ASP A 78 18.33 -24.81 27.72
N ASP A 79 17.99 -23.95 28.68
CA ASP A 79 17.04 -24.23 29.78
C ASP A 79 16.44 -22.91 30.28
N PRO A 80 15.17 -22.61 29.94
CA PRO A 80 14.50 -21.38 30.42
C PRO A 80 14.46 -21.22 31.92
N PHE A 81 14.55 -22.34 32.69
CA PHE A 81 14.52 -22.34 34.14
C PHE A 81 15.89 -22.25 34.81
N SER A 82 16.98 -22.21 34.04
CA SER A 82 18.30 -22.00 34.64
C SER A 82 18.39 -20.62 35.28
N TYR A 83 19.18 -20.52 36.37
CA TYR A 83 19.41 -19.25 37.09
C TYR A 83 19.82 -18.12 36.15
N LYS A 84 20.73 -18.42 35.20
CA LYS A 84 21.21 -17.46 34.19
C LYS A 84 20.08 -16.93 33.32
N ASN A 85 19.24 -17.82 32.78
CA ASN A 85 18.15 -17.45 31.88
C ASN A 85 17.01 -16.75 32.61
N LEU A 86 16.69 -17.11 33.84
CA LEU A 86 15.70 -16.40 34.67
C LEU A 86 16.18 -14.99 35.03
N GLU A 87 17.45 -14.80 35.40
CA GLU A 87 18.03 -13.47 35.65
C GLU A 87 18.00 -12.60 34.35
N GLU A 88 18.30 -13.19 33.20
CA GLU A 88 18.21 -12.48 31.92
C GLU A 88 16.76 -12.15 31.56
N ASN A 89 15.82 -13.08 31.81
CA ASN A 89 14.38 -12.83 31.62
C ASN A 89 13.91 -11.65 32.51
N LYS A 90 14.32 -11.62 33.80
CA LYS A 90 13.98 -10.52 34.73
C LYS A 90 14.51 -9.17 34.21
N LYS A 91 15.72 -9.12 33.63
CA LYS A 91 16.28 -7.92 33.04
C LYS A 91 15.51 -7.50 31.78
N MET A 92 15.12 -8.47 30.95
CA MET A 92 14.33 -8.21 29.74
C MET A 92 12.93 -7.68 30.10
N VAL A 93 12.27 -8.26 31.10
CA VAL A 93 10.99 -7.77 31.63
C VAL A 93 11.11 -6.29 32.02
N TYR A 94 12.09 -5.97 32.86
CA TYR A 94 12.32 -4.60 33.29
C TYR A 94 12.61 -3.65 32.11
N ALA A 95 13.34 -4.11 31.10
CA ALA A 95 13.63 -3.31 29.93
C ALA A 95 12.36 -3.07 29.07
N PHE A 96 11.49 -4.08 28.93
CA PHE A 96 10.22 -3.95 28.20
C PHE A 96 9.22 -3.06 28.94
N GLU A 97 9.13 -3.14 30.27
CA GLU A 97 8.27 -2.28 31.09
C GLU A 97 8.63 -0.79 30.97
N ASN A 98 9.89 -0.47 30.67
CA ASN A 98 10.36 0.89 30.45
C ASN A 98 10.12 1.42 29.04
N ILE A 99 9.53 0.65 28.13
CA ILE A 99 9.13 1.13 26.80
C ILE A 99 7.86 1.97 26.95
N GLU A 100 7.88 3.20 26.46
CA GLU A 100 6.71 4.07 26.48
C GLU A 100 5.56 3.44 25.67
N GLY A 101 4.39 3.31 26.31
CA GLY A 101 3.22 2.67 25.71
C GLY A 101 3.04 1.21 26.10
N VAL A 102 3.97 0.59 26.80
CA VAL A 102 3.78 -0.70 27.45
C VAL A 102 3.07 -0.50 28.79
N SER A 103 1.96 -1.19 28.99
CA SER A 103 1.16 -1.10 30.24
C SER A 103 1.49 -2.20 31.24
N ASN A 104 1.82 -3.39 30.74
CA ASN A 104 2.16 -4.54 31.59
C ASN A 104 3.06 -5.52 30.83
N VAL A 105 3.92 -6.22 31.57
CA VAL A 105 4.76 -7.32 31.05
C VAL A 105 4.63 -8.51 31.97
N THR A 106 4.24 -9.65 31.42
CA THR A 106 4.09 -10.92 32.17
C THR A 106 5.07 -11.96 31.64
N SER A 107 5.77 -12.62 32.50
CA SER A 107 6.77 -13.65 32.17
C SER A 107 6.88 -14.70 33.25
N LEU A 108 7.74 -15.70 33.09
CA LEU A 108 8.04 -16.71 34.09
C LEU A 108 8.55 -16.09 35.41
N THR A 109 9.16 -14.91 35.39
CA THR A 109 9.83 -14.32 36.57
C THR A 109 8.94 -13.43 37.41
N ASN A 110 7.79 -12.98 36.89
CA ASN A 110 6.86 -12.09 37.61
C ASN A 110 5.41 -12.61 37.66
N ILE A 111 5.16 -13.83 37.17
CA ILE A 111 3.81 -14.42 37.20
C ILE A 111 3.42 -14.79 38.63
N GLU A 112 2.16 -14.56 38.95
CA GLU A 112 1.56 -14.92 40.25
C GLU A 112 0.70 -16.18 40.08
N LEU A 113 0.78 -17.08 41.05
CA LEU A 113 -0.06 -18.28 41.17
C LEU A 113 -0.87 -18.26 42.45
N PHE A 114 -2.01 -18.93 42.45
CA PHE A 114 -2.77 -19.19 43.65
C PHE A 114 -1.99 -20.08 44.61
N THR A 115 -1.92 -19.67 45.87
CA THR A 115 -1.29 -20.49 46.92
C THR A 115 -2.16 -21.71 47.29
N GLU A 116 -1.53 -22.89 47.40
CA GLU A 116 -2.18 -24.07 47.97
C GLU A 116 -2.38 -23.86 49.47
N GLY A 117 -3.63 -23.66 49.89
CA GLY A 117 -3.89 -23.51 51.34
C GLY A 117 -5.26 -22.94 51.72
N GLY A 118 -6.16 -22.71 50.78
CA GLY A 118 -7.54 -22.29 51.06
C GLY A 118 -7.75 -20.78 51.22
N GLU A 119 -6.74 -19.98 51.23
CA GLU A 119 -6.84 -18.53 50.99
C GLU A 119 -6.50 -18.29 49.53
N TYR A 120 -7.44 -17.64 48.79
CA TYR A 120 -7.26 -17.24 47.38
C TYR A 120 -6.30 -16.06 47.30
N LEU A 121 -5.05 -16.24 47.76
CA LEU A 121 -3.99 -15.26 47.70
C LEU A 121 -3.12 -15.55 46.45
N LEU A 122 -3.00 -14.57 45.58
CA LEU A 122 -2.01 -14.60 44.50
C LEU A 122 -0.63 -14.36 45.11
N SER A 123 0.33 -15.20 44.79
CA SER A 123 1.71 -15.02 45.19
C SER A 123 2.63 -15.22 43.97
N PRO A 124 3.69 -14.41 43.82
CA PRO A 124 4.65 -14.59 42.74
C PRO A 124 5.31 -15.98 42.87
N VAL A 125 5.56 -16.59 41.71
CA VAL A 125 6.28 -17.88 41.67
C VAL A 125 7.68 -17.72 42.22
N TYR A 126 8.29 -16.56 42.00
CA TYR A 126 9.57 -16.17 42.55
C TYR A 126 9.45 -14.83 43.28
N GLU A 127 9.68 -14.80 44.62
CA GLU A 127 9.95 -13.55 45.32
C GLU A 127 11.33 -13.00 44.88
N ASP A 128 12.34 -13.88 44.91
CA ASP A 128 13.65 -13.68 44.28
C ASP A 128 14.06 -14.97 43.56
N ILE A 129 14.82 -14.85 42.45
CA ILE A 129 15.25 -16.02 41.71
C ILE A 129 16.20 -16.86 42.55
N PRO A 130 15.82 -18.09 42.94
CA PRO A 130 16.61 -18.89 43.84
C PRO A 130 17.89 -19.38 43.15
N LYS A 131 19.00 -19.38 43.89
CA LYS A 131 20.28 -19.92 43.43
C LYS A 131 20.40 -21.43 43.62
N SER A 132 19.55 -22.02 44.41
CA SER A 132 19.52 -23.46 44.68
C SER A 132 18.89 -24.22 43.52
N ILE A 133 19.54 -25.26 43.06
CA ILE A 133 19.04 -26.15 41.99
C ILE A 133 17.73 -26.79 42.38
N ASP A 134 17.58 -27.22 43.62
CA ASP A 134 16.36 -27.86 44.11
C ASP A 134 15.16 -26.90 44.13
N SER A 135 15.39 -25.65 44.52
CA SER A 135 14.34 -24.62 44.50
C SER A 135 13.93 -24.27 43.07
N LEU A 136 14.88 -24.20 42.11
CA LEU A 136 14.58 -23.99 40.69
C LEU A 136 13.78 -25.16 40.12
N LYS A 137 14.13 -26.39 40.46
CA LYS A 137 13.43 -27.60 40.01
C LYS A 137 12.00 -27.61 40.53
N ASN A 138 11.78 -27.30 41.84
CA ASN A 138 10.46 -27.23 42.45
C ASN A 138 9.59 -26.14 41.76
N ALA A 139 10.15 -24.97 41.44
CA ALA A 139 9.45 -23.93 40.75
C ALA A 139 9.09 -24.34 39.32
N LYS A 140 10.03 -25.00 38.60
CA LYS A 140 9.78 -25.59 37.26
C LYS A 140 8.61 -26.58 37.29
N GLU A 141 8.61 -27.52 38.28
CA GLU A 141 7.55 -28.51 38.44
C GLU A 141 6.19 -27.83 38.73
N ARG A 142 6.15 -26.80 39.57
CA ARG A 142 4.91 -26.05 39.86
C ARG A 142 4.37 -25.37 38.59
N ILE A 143 5.23 -24.75 37.77
CA ILE A 143 4.84 -24.08 36.52
C ILE A 143 4.36 -25.09 35.49
N LEU A 144 5.09 -26.19 35.28
CA LEU A 144 4.75 -27.20 34.27
C LEU A 144 3.48 -28.00 34.65
N ASN A 145 3.16 -28.12 35.94
CA ASN A 145 1.95 -28.79 36.43
C ASN A 145 0.74 -27.83 36.54
N SER A 146 0.93 -26.54 36.23
CA SER A 146 -0.16 -25.57 36.22
C SER A 146 -0.87 -25.57 34.86
N ASP A 147 -2.14 -25.98 34.83
CA ASP A 147 -2.98 -25.92 33.62
C ASP A 147 -3.16 -24.49 33.08
N LEU A 148 -2.95 -23.47 33.93
CA LEU A 148 -3.05 -22.06 33.55
C LEU A 148 -1.80 -21.55 32.83
N LEU A 149 -0.61 -22.06 33.18
CA LEU A 149 0.67 -21.56 32.67
C LEU A 149 1.22 -22.41 31.54
N LYS A 150 0.94 -23.70 31.57
CA LYS A 150 1.33 -24.64 30.52
C LYS A 150 0.65 -24.25 29.20
N ASN A 151 1.41 -24.19 28.15
CA ASN A 151 0.97 -23.71 26.82
C ASN A 151 0.53 -22.22 26.77
N TYR A 152 0.75 -21.45 27.85
CA TYR A 152 0.53 -20.02 27.90
C TYR A 152 1.84 -19.24 28.08
N LEU A 153 2.62 -19.58 29.11
CA LEU A 153 3.95 -18.98 29.37
C LEU A 153 5.12 -19.93 29.12
N ILE A 154 4.86 -21.21 29.04
CA ILE A 154 5.86 -22.24 28.81
C ILE A 154 5.29 -23.36 27.95
N SER A 155 6.08 -23.86 27.01
CA SER A 155 5.71 -25.03 26.20
C SER A 155 5.60 -26.31 27.03
N GLU A 156 4.93 -27.31 26.50
CA GLU A 156 4.67 -28.57 27.19
C GLU A 156 5.96 -29.34 27.59
N ASP A 157 6.99 -29.21 26.73
CA ASP A 157 8.33 -29.77 26.93
C ASP A 157 9.21 -28.92 27.85
N GLY A 158 8.83 -27.67 28.10
CA GLY A 158 9.57 -26.72 28.93
C GLY A 158 10.78 -26.08 28.25
N GLU A 159 10.87 -26.15 26.91
CA GLU A 159 12.01 -25.63 26.12
C GLU A 159 11.77 -24.19 25.60
N VAL A 160 10.51 -23.80 25.37
CA VAL A 160 10.13 -22.48 24.87
C VAL A 160 9.35 -21.73 25.92
N ALA A 161 9.83 -20.55 26.31
CA ALA A 161 9.13 -19.69 27.25
C ALA A 161 8.61 -18.42 26.57
N ALA A 162 7.57 -17.82 27.17
CA ALA A 162 6.92 -16.62 26.66
C ALA A 162 7.11 -15.41 27.58
N ILE A 163 7.20 -14.24 26.97
CA ILE A 163 7.03 -12.94 27.59
C ILE A 163 5.84 -12.28 26.91
N LEU A 164 4.84 -11.89 27.67
CA LEU A 164 3.63 -11.22 27.22
C LEU A 164 3.75 -9.74 27.50
N ILE A 165 3.60 -8.92 26.48
CA ILE A 165 3.64 -7.46 26.59
C ILE A 165 2.26 -6.92 26.25
N GLU A 166 1.64 -6.19 27.15
CA GLU A 166 0.40 -5.48 26.92
C GLU A 166 0.70 -4.04 26.49
N VAL A 167 0.15 -3.63 25.36
CA VAL A 167 0.32 -2.29 24.81
C VAL A 167 -0.93 -1.47 25.14
N SER A 168 -0.73 -0.27 25.67
CA SER A 168 -1.82 0.65 25.97
C SER A 168 -2.58 1.07 24.70
N ASP A 169 -3.90 1.16 24.79
CA ASP A 169 -4.76 1.56 23.67
C ASP A 169 -4.49 2.97 23.16
N SER A 170 -3.95 3.85 24.00
CA SER A 170 -3.49 5.19 23.59
C SER A 170 -2.33 5.16 22.57
N PHE A 171 -1.60 4.04 22.46
CA PHE A 171 -0.50 3.81 21.53
C PHE A 171 -0.88 2.94 20.33
N ASN A 172 -2.17 2.90 19.98
CA ASN A 172 -2.67 2.06 18.88
C ASN A 172 -2.49 2.70 17.48
N GLU A 173 -1.97 3.92 17.37
CA GLU A 173 -1.58 4.52 16.10
C GLU A 173 -0.35 3.81 15.51
N HIS A 174 -0.25 3.80 14.19
CA HIS A 174 0.83 3.08 13.49
C HIS A 174 2.23 3.49 13.94
N GLU A 175 2.51 4.79 14.02
CA GLU A 175 3.82 5.32 14.39
C GLU A 175 4.24 4.91 15.80
N SER A 176 3.31 4.96 16.76
CA SER A 176 3.55 4.55 18.15
C SER A 176 3.83 3.06 18.25
N ARG A 177 3.04 2.23 17.58
CA ARG A 177 3.26 0.77 17.54
C ARG A 177 4.59 0.41 16.90
N GLU A 178 4.94 1.06 15.78
CA GLU A 178 6.23 0.83 15.12
C GLU A 178 7.40 1.15 16.04
N SER A 179 7.31 2.24 16.81
CA SER A 179 8.32 2.60 17.80
C SER A 179 8.48 1.52 18.87
N ILE A 180 7.37 1.00 19.42
CA ILE A 180 7.38 -0.07 20.42
C ILE A 180 8.03 -1.35 19.84
N VAL A 181 7.56 -1.79 18.67
CA VAL A 181 8.07 -3.02 18.03
C VAL A 181 9.56 -2.89 17.72
N LYS A 182 10.01 -1.73 17.26
CA LYS A 182 11.44 -1.48 17.01
C LYS A 182 12.28 -1.56 18.28
N GLN A 183 11.82 -0.98 19.38
CA GLN A 183 12.52 -1.06 20.67
C GLN A 183 12.57 -2.51 21.17
N ILE A 184 11.50 -3.28 21.02
CA ILE A 184 11.47 -4.72 21.32
C ILE A 184 12.52 -5.47 20.48
N ASP A 185 12.56 -5.24 19.17
CA ASP A 185 13.56 -5.87 18.28
C ASP A 185 15.00 -5.55 18.73
N GLU A 186 15.27 -4.29 19.09
CA GLU A 186 16.60 -3.87 19.56
C GLU A 186 16.99 -4.51 20.89
N LEU A 187 16.05 -4.72 21.81
CA LEU A 187 16.28 -5.40 23.07
C LEU A 187 16.54 -6.89 22.89
N GLN A 188 15.79 -7.55 22.00
CA GLN A 188 15.98 -8.97 21.68
C GLN A 188 17.39 -9.30 21.15
N LEU A 189 18.00 -8.38 20.39
CA LEU A 189 19.37 -8.51 19.89
C LEU A 189 20.44 -8.54 21.00
N ARG A 190 20.08 -8.23 22.25
CA ARG A 190 21.02 -8.24 23.40
C ARG A 190 21.15 -9.60 24.06
N THR A 191 20.35 -10.56 23.67
CA THR A 191 20.33 -11.92 24.19
C THR A 191 20.75 -12.92 23.11
N ASP A 192 21.27 -14.08 23.52
CA ASP A 192 21.62 -15.19 22.62
C ASP A 192 20.41 -16.11 22.34
N TRP A 193 19.19 -15.71 22.72
CA TRP A 193 17.97 -16.50 22.55
C TRP A 193 17.47 -16.44 21.12
N THR A 194 16.83 -17.53 20.68
CA THR A 194 16.07 -17.52 19.42
C THR A 194 14.66 -16.99 19.71
N TRP A 195 14.32 -15.87 19.07
CA TRP A 195 13.07 -15.18 19.31
C TRP A 195 12.03 -15.42 18.22
N HIS A 196 10.79 -15.63 18.65
CA HIS A 196 9.61 -15.63 17.77
C HIS A 196 8.61 -14.61 18.32
N GLN A 197 8.01 -13.86 17.43
CA GLN A 197 7.09 -12.77 17.79
C GLN A 197 5.73 -12.99 17.16
N THR A 198 4.65 -12.78 17.93
CA THR A 198 3.28 -12.77 17.42
C THR A 198 2.41 -11.80 18.20
N GLY A 199 1.16 -11.64 17.78
CA GLY A 199 0.20 -10.69 18.37
C GLY A 199 -0.20 -9.62 17.38
N LEU A 200 -1.38 -9.03 17.58
CA LEU A 200 -1.92 -8.03 16.65
C LEU A 200 -1.01 -6.82 16.44
N PRO A 201 -0.37 -6.25 17.48
CA PRO A 201 0.56 -5.12 17.28
C PRO A 201 1.74 -5.49 16.37
N ILE A 202 2.31 -6.69 16.51
CA ILE A 202 3.39 -7.19 15.65
C ILE A 202 2.89 -7.39 14.21
N ILE A 203 1.77 -8.12 14.05
CA ILE A 203 1.19 -8.41 12.73
C ILE A 203 0.90 -7.12 11.98
N ARG A 204 0.25 -6.15 12.62
CA ARG A 204 -0.09 -4.85 12.01
C ARG A 204 1.17 -4.09 11.60
N THR A 205 2.18 -4.03 12.45
CA THR A 205 3.43 -3.32 12.16
C THR A 205 4.21 -3.98 11.03
N ARG A 206 4.42 -5.30 11.08
CA ARG A 206 5.12 -6.06 10.04
C ARG A 206 4.39 -6.01 8.70
N TYR A 207 3.05 -6.09 8.74
CA TYR A 207 2.24 -5.99 7.53
C TYR A 207 2.49 -4.65 6.80
N VAL A 208 2.48 -3.53 7.54
CA VAL A 208 2.76 -2.21 6.96
C VAL A 208 4.19 -2.13 6.42
N GLN A 209 5.17 -2.62 7.18
CA GLN A 209 6.57 -2.65 6.74
C GLN A 209 6.73 -3.44 5.45
N TYR A 210 6.12 -4.63 5.34
CA TYR A 210 6.14 -5.42 4.10
C TYR A 210 5.44 -4.72 2.96
N MET A 211 4.27 -4.10 3.18
CA MET A 211 3.57 -3.35 2.15
C MET A 211 4.40 -2.19 1.59
N ILE A 212 5.07 -1.43 2.46
CA ILE A 212 5.95 -0.34 2.04
C ILE A 212 7.14 -0.89 1.26
N ALA A 213 7.78 -1.94 1.76
CA ALA A 213 8.90 -2.60 1.11
C ALA A 213 8.52 -3.16 -0.26
N ASP A 214 7.37 -3.82 -0.38
CA ASP A 214 6.83 -4.35 -1.64
C ASP A 214 6.54 -3.21 -2.64
N ASN A 215 5.91 -2.12 -2.19
CA ASN A 215 5.67 -0.97 -3.06
C ASN A 215 6.98 -0.42 -3.65
N ILE A 216 8.01 -0.23 -2.84
CA ILE A 216 9.31 0.25 -3.30
C ILE A 216 9.96 -0.77 -4.24
N THR A 217 9.89 -2.05 -3.88
CA THR A 217 10.48 -3.14 -4.66
C THR A 217 9.84 -3.27 -6.04
N PHE A 218 8.53 -3.09 -6.15
CA PHE A 218 7.82 -3.18 -7.43
C PHE A 218 7.76 -1.85 -8.19
N LEU A 219 7.76 -0.71 -7.51
CA LEU A 219 7.70 0.61 -8.14
C LEU A 219 8.89 0.86 -9.07
N LEU A 220 10.11 0.52 -8.62
CA LEU A 220 11.33 0.76 -9.39
C LEU A 220 11.38 -0.05 -10.72
N PRO A 221 11.12 -1.37 -10.73
CA PRO A 221 11.03 -2.14 -11.98
C PRO A 221 9.91 -1.64 -12.90
N VAL A 222 8.73 -1.35 -12.36
CA VAL A 222 7.60 -0.83 -13.16
C VAL A 222 7.97 0.51 -13.79
N LEU A 223 8.51 1.45 -13.02
CA LEU A 223 8.94 2.75 -13.52
C LEU A 223 10.06 2.60 -14.57
N SER A 224 11.04 1.74 -14.31
CA SER A 224 12.14 1.47 -15.26
C SER A 224 11.62 0.88 -16.57
N MET A 225 10.69 -0.08 -16.49
CA MET A 225 10.05 -0.67 -17.66
C MET A 225 9.26 0.38 -18.45
N LEU A 226 8.52 1.26 -17.78
CA LEU A 226 7.75 2.33 -18.40
C LEU A 226 8.67 3.35 -19.09
N ILE A 227 9.76 3.76 -18.43
CA ILE A 227 10.78 4.65 -19.01
C ILE A 227 11.40 4.01 -20.25
N LEU A 228 11.77 2.74 -20.17
CA LEU A 228 12.32 1.99 -21.30
C LEU A 228 11.32 1.94 -22.46
N LEU A 229 10.07 1.59 -22.20
CA LEU A 229 9.01 1.47 -23.18
C LEU A 229 8.71 2.81 -23.86
N LEU A 230 8.57 3.90 -23.07
CA LEU A 230 8.37 5.26 -23.58
C LEU A 230 9.57 5.74 -24.41
N SER A 231 10.80 5.45 -23.96
CA SER A 231 12.04 5.80 -24.66
C SER A 231 12.14 5.08 -26.01
N LEU A 232 11.80 3.79 -26.05
CA LEU A 232 11.77 3.01 -27.29
C LEU A 232 10.65 3.46 -28.23
N LEU A 233 9.51 3.89 -27.66
CA LEU A 233 8.35 4.30 -28.44
C LEU A 233 8.56 5.67 -29.10
N PHE A 234 8.95 6.68 -28.30
CA PHE A 234 9.00 8.06 -28.77
C PHE A 234 10.38 8.52 -29.22
N ARG A 235 11.45 7.93 -28.67
CA ARG A 235 12.85 8.33 -28.94
C ARG A 235 13.06 9.85 -28.82
N SER A 236 12.33 10.49 -27.93
CA SER A 236 12.39 11.92 -27.66
C SER A 236 12.16 12.20 -26.16
N LEU A 237 12.90 13.15 -25.60
CA LEU A 237 12.75 13.55 -24.19
C LEU A 237 11.32 14.05 -23.88
N VAL A 238 10.70 14.76 -24.81
CA VAL A 238 9.34 15.26 -24.63
C VAL A 238 8.33 14.12 -24.57
N GLY A 239 8.48 13.11 -25.42
CA GLY A 239 7.63 11.92 -25.42
C GLY A 239 7.83 11.04 -24.19
N LEU A 240 8.98 11.13 -23.51
CA LEU A 240 9.27 10.44 -22.25
C LEU A 240 8.73 11.24 -21.04
N VAL A 241 9.10 12.52 -20.96
CA VAL A 241 8.89 13.33 -19.75
C VAL A 241 7.43 13.73 -19.56
N LEU A 242 6.70 14.06 -20.64
CA LEU A 242 5.31 14.51 -20.50
C LEU A 242 4.39 13.45 -19.89
N PRO A 243 4.40 12.16 -20.31
CA PRO A 243 3.59 11.13 -19.65
C PRO A 243 3.96 10.92 -18.18
N LEU A 244 5.24 10.97 -17.83
CA LEU A 244 5.69 10.82 -16.45
C LEU A 244 5.21 11.98 -15.56
N ILE A 245 5.23 13.21 -16.08
CA ILE A 245 4.68 14.37 -15.34
C ILE A 245 3.17 14.22 -15.18
N VAL A 246 2.42 13.78 -16.20
CA VAL A 246 0.97 13.53 -16.08
C VAL A 246 0.68 12.54 -14.97
N VAL A 247 1.43 11.44 -14.89
CA VAL A 247 1.29 10.46 -13.82
C VAL A 247 1.56 11.07 -12.46
N LEU A 248 2.67 11.78 -12.33
CA LEU A 248 3.03 12.43 -11.06
C LEU A 248 1.94 13.41 -10.59
N LEU A 249 1.45 14.27 -11.49
CA LEU A 249 0.36 15.19 -11.19
C LEU A 249 -0.92 14.45 -10.80
N THR A 250 -1.26 13.37 -11.49
CA THR A 250 -2.44 12.55 -11.20
C THR A 250 -2.36 11.94 -9.80
N ILE A 251 -1.20 11.40 -9.42
CA ILE A 251 -0.98 10.83 -8.08
C ILE A 251 -1.09 11.92 -7.02
N ILE A 252 -0.45 13.08 -7.22
CA ILE A 252 -0.52 14.21 -6.29
C ILE A 252 -1.97 14.68 -6.11
N TRP A 253 -2.72 14.80 -7.19
CA TRP A 253 -4.12 15.24 -7.12
C TRP A 253 -5.00 14.22 -6.40
N THR A 254 -4.82 12.94 -6.68
CA THR A 254 -5.65 11.88 -6.08
C THR A 254 -5.36 11.72 -4.59
N LEU A 255 -4.08 11.57 -4.22
CA LEU A 255 -3.70 11.43 -2.81
C LEU A 255 -3.93 12.71 -2.02
N GLY A 256 -3.63 13.87 -2.62
CA GLY A 256 -3.87 15.16 -1.98
C GLY A 256 -5.37 15.41 -1.74
N PHE A 257 -6.22 15.04 -2.69
CA PHE A 257 -7.67 15.15 -2.53
C PHE A 257 -8.22 14.13 -1.49
N MET A 258 -7.70 12.90 -1.49
CA MET A 258 -8.01 11.87 -0.50
C MET A 258 -7.70 12.37 0.91
N THR A 259 -6.48 12.89 1.12
CA THR A 259 -6.05 13.45 2.41
C THR A 259 -6.84 14.69 2.80
N ALA A 260 -7.13 15.60 1.86
CA ALA A 260 -7.97 16.79 2.10
C ALA A 260 -9.40 16.43 2.51
N SER A 261 -9.90 15.26 2.07
CA SER A 261 -11.21 14.71 2.47
C SER A 261 -11.17 13.98 3.82
N GLY A 262 -10.01 13.95 4.51
CA GLY A 262 -9.86 13.28 5.81
C GLY A 262 -9.75 11.76 5.74
N ILE A 263 -9.59 11.20 4.54
CA ILE A 263 -9.50 9.75 4.33
C ILE A 263 -8.06 9.27 4.46
N THR A 264 -7.86 8.20 5.21
CA THR A 264 -6.54 7.58 5.44
C THR A 264 -6.17 6.61 4.32
N ILE A 265 -4.88 6.40 4.11
CA ILE A 265 -4.42 5.31 3.24
C ILE A 265 -4.58 4.00 4.01
N ASN A 266 -5.36 3.08 3.45
CA ASN A 266 -5.68 1.78 4.03
C ASN A 266 -5.08 0.62 3.22
N ILE A 267 -5.31 -0.61 3.70
CA ILE A 267 -4.81 -1.86 3.11
C ILE A 267 -5.09 -2.00 1.60
N ILE A 268 -6.17 -1.42 1.09
CA ILE A 268 -6.54 -1.51 -0.33
C ILE A 268 -6.09 -0.27 -1.09
N SER A 269 -6.26 0.92 -0.51
CA SER A 269 -6.01 2.18 -1.22
C SER A 269 -4.52 2.47 -1.49
N TYR A 270 -3.59 1.79 -0.79
CA TYR A 270 -2.15 1.94 -1.03
C TYR A 270 -1.72 1.60 -2.46
N ILE A 271 -2.52 0.80 -3.19
CA ILE A 271 -2.24 0.40 -4.59
C ILE A 271 -2.64 1.48 -5.62
N ILE A 272 -3.43 2.48 -5.20
CA ILE A 272 -3.94 3.55 -6.10
C ILE A 272 -2.83 4.21 -6.92
N PRO A 273 -1.68 4.63 -6.36
CA PRO A 273 -0.62 5.26 -7.14
C PRO A 273 -0.11 4.38 -8.29
N THR A 274 0.13 3.09 -8.03
CA THR A 274 0.61 2.14 -9.04
C THR A 274 -0.43 1.93 -10.14
N LEU A 275 -1.70 1.83 -9.79
CA LEU A 275 -2.79 1.69 -10.75
C LEU A 275 -2.94 2.95 -11.62
N LEU A 276 -2.92 4.14 -11.03
CA LEU A 276 -3.02 5.40 -11.74
C LEU A 276 -1.81 5.66 -12.66
N MET A 277 -0.63 5.14 -12.30
CA MET A 277 0.54 5.19 -13.16
C MET A 277 0.28 4.50 -14.49
N VAL A 278 -0.31 3.31 -14.50
CA VAL A 278 -0.62 2.56 -15.71
C VAL A 278 -1.68 3.27 -16.55
N VAL A 279 -2.75 3.74 -15.93
CA VAL A 279 -3.85 4.43 -16.62
C VAL A 279 -3.37 5.76 -17.22
N GLY A 280 -2.70 6.60 -16.41
CA GLY A 280 -2.25 7.93 -16.87
C GLY A 280 -1.23 7.87 -18.00
N ILE A 281 -0.34 6.87 -18.00
CA ILE A 281 0.59 6.66 -19.12
C ILE A 281 -0.16 6.24 -20.38
N SER A 282 -1.15 5.35 -20.28
CA SER A 282 -1.92 4.88 -21.43
C SER A 282 -2.57 6.05 -22.19
N ASP A 283 -3.26 6.92 -21.49
CA ASP A 283 -3.92 8.09 -22.08
C ASP A 283 -2.93 9.06 -22.74
N SER A 284 -1.82 9.32 -22.03
CA SER A 284 -0.75 10.20 -22.52
C SER A 284 -0.08 9.64 -23.78
N VAL A 285 0.17 8.33 -23.82
CA VAL A 285 0.78 7.65 -24.98
C VAL A 285 -0.16 7.72 -26.19
N HIS A 286 -1.44 7.42 -26.01
CA HIS A 286 -2.43 7.49 -27.10
C HIS A 286 -2.51 8.90 -27.69
N PHE A 287 -2.52 9.93 -26.82
CA PHE A 287 -2.53 11.31 -27.26
C PHE A 287 -1.27 11.68 -28.04
N LEU A 288 -0.09 11.39 -27.51
CA LEU A 288 1.19 11.74 -28.11
C LEU A 288 1.43 10.99 -29.43
N VAL A 289 1.09 9.71 -29.50
CA VAL A 289 1.20 8.93 -30.77
C VAL A 289 0.34 9.56 -31.86
N LYS A 290 -0.89 9.94 -31.53
CA LYS A 290 -1.77 10.61 -32.49
C LYS A 290 -1.22 11.98 -32.89
N TYR A 291 -0.77 12.77 -31.90
CA TYR A 291 -0.18 14.09 -32.15
C TYR A 291 1.01 14.01 -33.10
N TYR A 292 1.99 13.15 -32.81
CA TYR A 292 3.17 13.03 -33.69
C TYR A 292 2.84 12.54 -35.11
N LYS A 293 1.90 11.59 -35.22
CA LYS A 293 1.43 11.11 -36.53
C LYS A 293 0.77 12.25 -37.31
N THR A 294 -0.09 13.03 -36.68
CA THR A 294 -0.80 14.13 -37.33
C THR A 294 0.15 15.28 -37.65
N LEU A 295 1.12 15.57 -36.77
CA LEU A 295 2.15 16.58 -37.00
C LEU A 295 3.02 16.24 -38.22
N HIS A 296 3.36 14.96 -38.42
CA HIS A 296 4.12 14.51 -39.57
C HIS A 296 3.32 14.70 -40.87
N LEU A 297 2.00 14.53 -40.85
CA LEU A 297 1.13 14.68 -42.01
C LEU A 297 0.84 16.14 -42.37
N LEU A 298 0.57 16.98 -41.37
CA LEU A 298 0.11 18.34 -41.58
C LEU A 298 1.24 19.39 -41.53
N GLY A 299 2.39 19.08 -40.94
CA GLY A 299 3.51 20.00 -40.77
C GLY A 299 3.24 21.18 -39.83
N ASN A 300 1.99 21.40 -39.40
CA ASN A 300 1.56 22.49 -38.54
C ASN A 300 1.20 21.99 -37.15
N LYS A 301 1.91 22.51 -36.16
CA LYS A 301 1.75 22.12 -34.74
C LYS A 301 0.35 22.37 -34.18
N ARG A 302 -0.24 23.53 -34.46
CA ARG A 302 -1.55 23.92 -33.98
C ARG A 302 -2.66 23.04 -34.58
N GLU A 303 -2.60 22.83 -35.90
CA GLU A 303 -3.55 21.95 -36.57
C GLU A 303 -3.45 20.51 -36.10
N ALA A 304 -2.21 20.02 -35.91
CA ALA A 304 -1.95 18.69 -35.38
C ALA A 304 -2.54 18.49 -33.95
N LEU A 305 -2.39 19.49 -33.08
CA LEU A 305 -2.99 19.47 -31.76
C LEU A 305 -4.52 19.51 -31.81
N THR A 306 -5.08 20.38 -32.65
CA THR A 306 -6.54 20.50 -32.84
C THR A 306 -7.14 19.17 -33.27
N GLU A 307 -6.56 18.55 -34.34
CA GLU A 307 -7.06 17.27 -34.83
C GLU A 307 -6.89 16.13 -33.83
N SER A 308 -5.77 16.13 -33.09
CA SER A 308 -5.53 15.12 -32.07
C SER A 308 -6.52 15.23 -30.90
N LEU A 309 -6.79 16.43 -30.40
CA LEU A 309 -7.79 16.66 -29.37
C LEU A 309 -9.21 16.26 -29.82
N GLN A 310 -9.58 16.58 -31.09
CA GLN A 310 -10.88 16.22 -31.64
C GLN A 310 -11.09 14.70 -31.77
N LYS A 311 -10.05 13.97 -32.22
CA LYS A 311 -10.17 12.53 -32.53
C LYS A 311 -9.89 11.65 -31.30
N ILE A 312 -8.81 11.95 -30.58
CA ILE A 312 -8.37 11.11 -29.44
C ILE A 312 -8.95 11.61 -28.13
N GLY A 313 -9.15 12.91 -27.93
CA GLY A 313 -9.73 13.43 -26.70
C GLY A 313 -11.08 12.81 -26.37
N THR A 314 -11.93 12.58 -27.38
CA THR A 314 -13.22 11.89 -27.20
C THR A 314 -13.04 10.39 -26.85
N ALA A 315 -12.06 9.72 -27.48
CA ALA A 315 -11.79 8.32 -27.21
C ALA A 315 -11.26 8.12 -25.78
N ILE A 316 -10.27 8.94 -25.36
CA ILE A 316 -9.72 8.94 -24.01
C ILE A 316 -10.83 9.28 -22.98
N PHE A 317 -11.67 10.27 -23.24
CA PHE A 317 -12.80 10.60 -22.38
C PHE A 317 -13.73 9.39 -22.17
N LEU A 318 -14.06 8.67 -23.25
CA LEU A 318 -14.94 7.52 -23.16
C LEU A 318 -14.29 6.37 -22.37
N THR A 319 -13.01 6.09 -22.60
CA THR A 319 -12.26 5.08 -21.85
C THR A 319 -12.14 5.46 -20.38
N SER A 320 -11.82 6.71 -20.08
CA SER A 320 -11.69 7.19 -18.70
C SER A 320 -13.03 7.14 -17.96
N ILE A 321 -14.15 7.52 -18.62
CA ILE A 321 -15.49 7.41 -18.02
C ILE A 321 -15.86 5.95 -17.75
N THR A 322 -15.66 5.06 -18.72
CA THR A 322 -16.01 3.64 -18.51
C THR A 322 -15.17 3.01 -17.39
N THR A 323 -13.89 3.35 -17.30
CA THR A 323 -13.01 2.90 -16.21
C THR A 323 -13.42 3.51 -14.88
N ALA A 324 -13.73 4.82 -14.85
CA ALA A 324 -14.20 5.49 -13.63
C ALA A 324 -15.54 4.91 -13.13
N ILE A 325 -16.47 4.59 -14.05
CA ILE A 325 -17.72 3.89 -13.68
C ILE A 325 -17.42 2.49 -13.12
N GLY A 326 -16.47 1.76 -13.72
CA GLY A 326 -16.07 0.44 -13.25
C GLY A 326 -15.55 0.48 -11.81
N PHE A 327 -14.60 1.38 -11.51
CA PHE A 327 -14.11 1.58 -10.13
C PHE A 327 -15.20 2.18 -9.23
N GLY A 328 -15.96 3.15 -9.73
CA GLY A 328 -17.05 3.78 -8.99
C GLY A 328 -18.14 2.78 -8.56
N ALA A 329 -18.36 1.69 -9.28
CA ALA A 329 -19.29 0.64 -8.89
C ALA A 329 -18.90 -0.04 -7.57
N LEU A 330 -17.60 -0.03 -7.19
CA LEU A 330 -17.16 -0.51 -5.89
C LEU A 330 -17.71 0.31 -4.72
N SER A 331 -18.18 1.54 -4.97
CA SER A 331 -18.84 2.35 -3.93
C SER A 331 -20.17 1.74 -3.44
N MET A 332 -20.70 0.75 -4.14
CA MET A 332 -21.92 0.03 -3.75
C MET A 332 -21.66 -1.13 -2.78
N VAL A 333 -20.40 -1.46 -2.53
CA VAL A 333 -19.99 -2.50 -1.58
C VAL A 333 -20.11 -1.98 -0.15
N ASN A 334 -20.54 -2.83 0.77
CA ASN A 334 -20.73 -2.47 2.19
C ASN A 334 -19.43 -2.46 3.02
N ILE A 335 -18.27 -2.62 2.40
CA ILE A 335 -16.95 -2.57 3.04
C ILE A 335 -16.35 -1.18 2.76
N GLU A 336 -16.13 -0.39 3.81
CA GLU A 336 -15.77 1.03 3.66
C GLU A 336 -14.47 1.24 2.88
N ILE A 337 -13.41 0.46 3.17
CA ILE A 337 -12.14 0.58 2.45
C ILE A 337 -12.22 0.24 0.96
N VAL A 338 -13.14 -0.68 0.57
CA VAL A 338 -13.41 -1.01 -0.84
C VAL A 338 -14.15 0.13 -1.53
N LYS A 339 -15.11 0.73 -0.83
CA LYS A 339 -15.87 1.88 -1.30
C LYS A 339 -14.97 3.10 -1.52
N GLU A 340 -14.13 3.43 -0.53
CA GLU A 340 -13.13 4.50 -0.63
C GLU A 340 -12.17 4.27 -1.79
N PHE A 341 -11.59 3.08 -1.88
CA PHE A 341 -10.73 2.69 -3.00
C PHE A 341 -11.42 2.91 -4.35
N GLY A 342 -12.67 2.47 -4.49
CA GLY A 342 -13.46 2.64 -5.72
C GLY A 342 -13.67 4.11 -6.08
N ILE A 343 -14.09 4.93 -5.13
CA ILE A 343 -14.35 6.36 -5.32
C ILE A 343 -13.07 7.10 -5.71
N PHE A 344 -11.99 6.95 -4.92
CA PHE A 344 -10.76 7.71 -5.15
C PHE A 344 -9.99 7.21 -6.39
N THR A 345 -10.09 5.93 -6.74
CA THR A 345 -9.55 5.42 -8.01
C THR A 345 -10.33 5.99 -9.20
N ALA A 346 -11.65 6.02 -9.13
CA ALA A 346 -12.49 6.61 -10.18
C ALA A 346 -12.18 8.11 -10.39
N LEU A 347 -12.04 8.86 -9.29
CA LEU A 347 -11.62 10.27 -9.32
C LEU A 347 -10.21 10.42 -9.91
N GLY A 348 -9.28 9.54 -9.52
CA GLY A 348 -7.91 9.55 -10.04
C GLY A 348 -7.84 9.30 -11.54
N VAL A 349 -8.63 8.37 -12.06
CA VAL A 349 -8.77 8.14 -13.51
C VAL A 349 -9.33 9.38 -14.22
N PHE A 350 -10.30 10.04 -13.61
CA PHE A 350 -10.86 11.29 -14.16
C PHE A 350 -9.84 12.43 -14.12
N PHE A 351 -9.05 12.55 -13.06
CA PHE A 351 -7.92 13.51 -13.00
C PHE A 351 -6.87 13.22 -14.06
N ALA A 352 -6.50 11.95 -14.28
CA ALA A 352 -5.57 11.56 -15.33
C ALA A 352 -6.03 12.04 -16.72
N PHE A 353 -7.32 11.88 -17.02
CA PHE A 353 -7.93 12.39 -18.26
C PHE A 353 -7.81 13.92 -18.35
N ILE A 354 -8.26 14.65 -17.31
CA ILE A 354 -8.21 16.12 -17.31
C ILE A 354 -6.78 16.62 -17.51
N ILE A 355 -5.84 16.09 -16.73
CA ILE A 355 -4.44 16.49 -16.79
C ILE A 355 -3.87 16.16 -18.17
N THR A 356 -4.12 14.98 -18.72
CA THR A 356 -3.64 14.60 -20.05
C THR A 356 -4.11 15.58 -21.12
N VAL A 357 -5.41 15.91 -21.13
CA VAL A 357 -6.04 16.75 -22.16
C VAL A 357 -5.67 18.23 -22.02
N LEU A 358 -5.40 18.70 -20.80
CA LEU A 358 -5.02 20.09 -20.56
C LEU A 358 -3.50 20.31 -20.57
N PHE A 359 -2.75 19.46 -19.87
CA PHE A 359 -1.31 19.65 -19.66
C PHE A 359 -0.50 19.38 -20.93
N ILE A 360 -0.71 18.23 -21.62
CA ILE A 360 0.11 17.85 -22.76
C ILE A 360 -0.03 18.86 -23.92
N PRO A 361 -1.25 19.23 -24.38
CA PRO A 361 -1.39 20.20 -25.48
C PRO A 361 -0.87 21.57 -25.12
N SER A 362 -1.12 22.04 -23.89
CA SER A 362 -0.65 23.35 -23.43
C SER A 362 0.87 23.42 -23.39
N THR A 363 1.52 22.37 -22.88
CA THR A 363 2.99 22.29 -22.83
C THR A 363 3.57 22.19 -24.25
N LEU A 364 3.02 21.34 -25.10
CA LEU A 364 3.45 21.22 -26.49
C LEU A 364 3.29 22.54 -27.24
N MET A 365 2.24 23.32 -26.94
CA MET A 365 2.00 24.61 -27.61
C MET A 365 3.08 25.64 -27.25
N LEU A 366 3.61 25.62 -26.00
CA LEU A 366 4.66 26.55 -25.54
C LEU A 366 6.07 26.17 -25.99
N LEU A 367 6.32 24.90 -26.29
CA LEU A 367 7.65 24.46 -26.76
C LEU A 367 8.00 25.14 -28.10
N SER A 368 9.13 25.87 -28.14
CA SER A 368 9.56 26.62 -29.34
C SER A 368 9.94 25.70 -30.51
N LYS A 369 10.54 24.54 -30.20
CA LYS A 369 10.91 23.54 -31.23
C LYS A 369 9.88 22.41 -31.23
N THR A 370 9.31 22.09 -32.38
CA THR A 370 8.50 20.89 -32.55
C THR A 370 9.37 19.66 -32.29
N PRO A 371 9.05 18.87 -31.23
CA PRO A 371 9.85 17.68 -30.96
C PRO A 371 9.72 16.69 -32.12
N LYS A 372 10.83 16.43 -32.81
CA LYS A 372 10.87 15.39 -33.84
C LYS A 372 10.91 14.03 -33.12
N ALA A 373 9.77 13.42 -32.90
CA ALA A 373 9.78 11.98 -32.59
C ALA A 373 10.09 11.25 -33.91
N LYS A 374 11.12 10.43 -33.90
CA LYS A 374 11.44 9.58 -35.05
C LYS A 374 10.43 8.42 -35.08
N LEU A 375 9.20 8.73 -35.48
CA LEU A 375 8.14 7.74 -35.74
C LEU A 375 8.38 6.91 -37.01
N ASP A 376 9.48 7.17 -37.73
CA ASP A 376 9.86 6.43 -38.95
C ASP A 376 10.00 4.92 -38.73
N ALA A 377 10.15 4.49 -37.49
CA ALA A 377 10.12 3.07 -37.11
C ALA A 377 8.71 2.42 -37.21
N TYR A 378 7.65 3.22 -37.38
CA TYR A 378 6.29 2.67 -37.52
C TYR A 378 5.92 2.31 -38.97
N SER A 379 6.60 2.88 -39.96
CA SER A 379 6.27 2.66 -41.36
C SER A 379 7.18 1.65 -42.08
N SER A 380 8.33 1.33 -41.55
CA SER A 380 9.28 0.42 -42.21
C SER A 380 10.03 -0.42 -41.20
N GLY A 381 9.95 -1.74 -41.25
CA GLY A 381 10.81 -2.62 -40.47
C GLY A 381 10.15 -3.94 -40.04
N TYR A 382 10.88 -4.67 -39.23
CA TYR A 382 10.54 -6.00 -38.70
C TYR A 382 9.14 -6.08 -38.08
N ARG A 383 8.65 -5.02 -37.41
CA ARG A 383 7.31 -4.95 -36.81
C ARG A 383 6.19 -5.02 -37.86
N VAL A 384 6.34 -4.35 -38.98
CA VAL A 384 5.33 -4.43 -40.09
C VAL A 384 5.30 -5.85 -40.65
N LYS A 385 6.45 -6.51 -40.72
CA LYS A 385 6.53 -7.92 -41.12
C LYS A 385 5.81 -8.84 -40.16
N ILE A 386 6.00 -8.65 -38.82
CA ILE A 386 5.31 -9.43 -37.79
C ILE A 386 3.80 -9.19 -37.86
N VAL A 387 3.36 -7.93 -37.89
CA VAL A 387 1.93 -7.61 -38.00
C VAL A 387 1.30 -8.17 -39.26
N LYS A 388 1.96 -8.02 -40.42
CA LYS A 388 1.50 -8.63 -41.68
C LYS A 388 1.42 -10.17 -41.55
N LYS A 389 2.41 -10.81 -40.92
CA LYS A 389 2.39 -12.26 -40.71
C LYS A 389 1.24 -12.68 -39.78
N LEU A 390 0.99 -11.94 -38.68
CA LEU A 390 -0.15 -12.16 -37.80
C LEU A 390 -1.48 -11.96 -38.53
N ILE A 391 -1.63 -10.90 -39.35
CA ILE A 391 -2.84 -10.68 -40.16
C ILE A 391 -3.08 -11.86 -41.11
N ILE A 392 -2.03 -12.38 -41.76
CA ILE A 392 -2.14 -13.53 -42.67
C ILE A 392 -2.59 -14.77 -41.89
N ILE A 393 -2.02 -15.03 -40.70
CA ILE A 393 -2.41 -16.16 -39.86
C ILE A 393 -3.87 -16.03 -39.40
N VAL A 394 -4.27 -14.83 -38.93
CA VAL A 394 -5.64 -14.57 -38.48
C VAL A 394 -6.66 -14.72 -39.61
N ARG A 395 -6.34 -14.18 -40.79
CA ARG A 395 -7.20 -14.32 -41.99
C ARG A 395 -7.23 -15.73 -42.54
N GLY A 396 -6.11 -16.45 -42.44
CA GLY A 396 -6.00 -17.82 -42.99
C GLY A 396 -6.70 -18.87 -42.13
N HIS A 397 -6.80 -18.64 -40.81
CA HIS A 397 -7.34 -19.62 -39.86
C HIS A 397 -8.32 -19.05 -38.82
N PRO A 398 -9.35 -18.30 -39.20
CA PRO A 398 -10.21 -17.58 -38.27
C PRO A 398 -10.92 -18.53 -37.25
N LYS A 399 -11.44 -19.67 -37.77
CA LYS A 399 -12.13 -20.65 -36.92
C LYS A 399 -11.22 -21.31 -35.87
N LYS A 400 -9.94 -21.61 -36.23
CA LYS A 400 -8.97 -22.18 -35.27
C LYS A 400 -8.62 -21.20 -34.17
N ILE A 401 -8.47 -19.93 -34.51
CA ILE A 401 -8.10 -18.88 -33.53
C ILE A 401 -9.25 -18.61 -32.57
N ILE A 402 -10.50 -18.56 -33.05
CA ILE A 402 -11.70 -18.45 -32.21
C ILE A 402 -11.79 -19.65 -31.28
N PHE A 403 -11.63 -20.88 -31.80
CA PHE A 403 -11.65 -22.08 -31.00
C PHE A 403 -10.56 -22.10 -29.93
N THR A 404 -9.33 -21.74 -30.28
CA THR A 404 -8.22 -21.64 -29.31
C THR A 404 -8.49 -20.57 -28.25
N GLY A 405 -9.07 -19.42 -28.63
CA GLY A 405 -9.48 -18.38 -27.69
C GLY A 405 -10.52 -18.87 -26.69
N ILE A 406 -11.53 -19.61 -27.14
CA ILE A 406 -12.58 -20.19 -26.26
C ILE A 406 -12.03 -21.28 -25.33
N VAL A 407 -11.02 -22.02 -25.75
CA VAL A 407 -10.42 -23.11 -24.91
C VAL A 407 -9.46 -22.54 -23.85
N ILE A 408 -8.90 -21.37 -24.07
CA ILE A 408 -7.94 -20.72 -23.13
C ILE A 408 -8.68 -19.84 -22.10
N THR A 409 -9.91 -19.41 -22.36
CA THR A 409 -10.79 -18.67 -21.45
C THR A 409 -11.65 -19.62 -20.64
#